data_c8a726a3b0743ef2afefb46327ef64fa
#
_entry.id   c8a726a3b0743ef2afefb46327ef64fa
#
_cell.length_a   1.000
_cell.length_b   1.000
_cell.length_c   1.000
_cell.angle_alpha   90.00
_cell.angle_beta   90.00
_cell.angle_gamma   90.00
#
_symmetry.space_group_name_H-M   'P 1'
#
loop_
_entity.id
_entity.type
_entity.pdbx_description
1 polymer ?
#
loop_
_entity_poly.entity_id
_entity_poly.type
_entity_poly.pdbx_seq_one_letter_code
_entity_poly.pdbx_strand_id
1 'polypeptide(L)' 'TNAESLIGKTAVVTEEINNLGGTGQVQVQGQHWMARTSSDEVHIPKDARVVIEKISGVKLIVREEKEWTE' A
#
# COMPACT_ATOMS: atom_id res chain seq x y z
N THR A 1 3.61 15.84 11.25
CA THR A 1 2.95 15.23 10.11
C THR A 1 1.91 14.22 10.58
N ASN A 2 0.75 14.29 10.01
CA ASN A 2 -0.35 13.41 10.40
C ASN A 2 -0.51 12.31 9.36
N ALA A 3 -0.11 11.10 9.73
CA ALA A 3 -0.18 9.98 8.79
C ALA A 3 -1.62 9.65 8.39
N GLU A 4 -2.59 10.00 9.24
CA GLU A 4 -3.98 9.73 8.91
C GLU A 4 -4.45 10.48 7.68
N SER A 5 -3.76 11.57 7.32
CA SER A 5 -4.12 12.31 6.13
C SER A 5 -3.82 11.52 4.85
N LEU A 6 -3.09 10.43 4.96
CA LEU A 6 -2.78 9.60 3.79
C LEU A 6 -3.92 8.63 3.45
N ILE A 7 -4.84 8.41 4.37
CA ILE A 7 -5.92 7.45 4.12
C ILE A 7 -6.76 7.93 2.94
N GLY A 8 -6.99 7.01 2.00
CA GLY A 8 -7.73 7.33 0.79
C GLY A 8 -6.87 7.80 -0.37
N LYS A 9 -5.60 8.06 -0.12
CA LYS A 9 -4.73 8.52 -1.19
C LYS A 9 -4.14 7.35 -1.95
N THR A 10 -3.69 7.62 -3.17
CA THR A 10 -3.08 6.63 -4.03
C THR A 10 -1.58 6.65 -3.82
N ALA A 11 -0.99 5.47 -3.80
CA ALA A 11 0.45 5.30 -3.68
C ALA A 11 0.94 4.34 -4.75
N VAL A 12 2.25 4.27 -4.93
CA VAL A 12 2.86 3.37 -5.89
C VAL A 12 3.75 2.40 -5.14
N VAL A 13 3.63 1.12 -5.47
CA VAL A 13 4.42 0.08 -4.82
C VAL A 13 5.85 0.17 -5.30
N THR A 14 6.79 0.27 -4.36
CA THR A 14 8.21 0.31 -4.68
C THR A 14 8.91 -1.00 -4.32
N GLU A 15 8.28 -1.82 -3.48
CA GLU A 15 8.76 -3.16 -3.18
C GLU A 15 7.52 -4.04 -3.08
N GLU A 16 7.56 -5.19 -3.74
CA GLU A 16 6.40 -6.09 -3.78
C GLU A 16 5.81 -6.28 -2.38
N ILE A 17 4.49 -6.20 -2.29
CA ILE A 17 3.80 -6.37 -1.02
C ILE A 17 3.43 -7.83 -0.86
N ASN A 18 3.97 -8.45 0.19
CA ASN A 18 3.77 -9.86 0.49
C ASN A 18 3.78 -9.99 2.02
N ASN A 19 2.58 -10.12 2.59
CA ASN A 19 2.47 -10.17 4.04
C ASN A 19 3.25 -11.32 4.65
N LEU A 20 3.13 -12.50 4.06
CA LEU A 20 3.78 -13.68 4.60
C LEU A 20 5.28 -13.61 4.46
N GLY A 21 5.76 -12.99 3.39
CA GLY A 21 7.19 -12.81 3.19
C GLY A 21 7.78 -11.67 3.98
N GLY A 22 6.93 -10.85 4.58
CA GLY A 22 7.40 -9.72 5.36
C GLY A 22 7.92 -8.56 4.54
N THR A 23 7.47 -8.41 3.29
CA THR A 23 7.93 -7.34 2.42
C THR A 23 6.79 -6.42 2.02
N GLY A 24 7.14 -5.25 1.53
CA GLY A 24 6.19 -4.32 0.98
C GLY A 24 6.53 -2.89 1.35
N GLN A 25 6.67 -2.07 0.31
CA GLN A 25 6.89 -0.63 0.49
C GLN A 25 6.14 0.11 -0.60
N VAL A 26 5.67 1.29 -0.24
CA VAL A 26 5.01 2.17 -1.19
C VAL A 26 5.60 3.55 -1.05
N GLN A 27 5.42 4.34 -2.10
CA GLN A 27 5.79 5.75 -2.10
C GLN A 27 4.53 6.58 -2.26
N VAL A 28 4.35 7.53 -1.35
CA VAL A 28 3.22 8.45 -1.41
C VAL A 28 3.71 9.82 -0.98
N GLN A 29 3.39 10.84 -1.78
CA GLN A 29 3.78 12.22 -1.49
C GLN A 29 5.27 12.36 -1.23
N GLY A 30 6.07 11.63 -2.00
CA GLY A 30 7.52 11.73 -1.92
C GLY A 30 8.16 10.97 -0.78
N GLN A 31 7.40 10.22 -0.01
CA GLN A 31 7.92 9.47 1.13
C GLN A 31 7.65 8.00 0.96
N HIS A 32 8.57 7.20 1.50
CA HIS A 32 8.45 5.75 1.48
C HIS A 32 7.87 5.25 2.78
N TRP A 33 6.95 4.30 2.68
CA TRP A 33 6.29 3.70 3.83
C TRP A 33 6.28 2.19 3.68
N MET A 34 6.42 1.50 4.79
CA MET A 34 6.16 0.06 4.79
C MET A 34 4.68 -0.15 4.55
N ALA A 35 4.35 -1.19 3.78
CA ALA A 35 2.97 -1.44 3.42
C ALA A 35 2.65 -2.93 3.45
N ARG A 36 1.41 -3.22 3.77
CA ARG A 36 0.89 -4.59 3.79
C ARG A 36 -0.53 -4.55 3.29
N THR A 37 -1.09 -5.71 3.00
CA THR A 37 -2.50 -5.81 2.63
C THR A 37 -3.28 -6.37 3.81
N SER A 38 -4.61 -6.31 3.72
CA SER A 38 -5.45 -6.87 4.76
C SER A 38 -5.60 -8.38 4.65
N SER A 39 -5.10 -8.99 3.58
CA SER A 39 -5.20 -10.43 3.36
C SER A 39 -3.83 -10.97 3.02
N ASP A 40 -3.42 -12.03 3.75
CA ASP A 40 -2.12 -12.63 3.52
C ASP A 40 -1.99 -13.29 2.17
N GLU A 41 -3.11 -13.53 1.50
CA GLU A 41 -3.09 -14.18 0.20
C GLU A 41 -2.89 -13.22 -0.96
N VAL A 42 -2.93 -11.92 -0.70
CA VAL A 42 -2.83 -10.92 -1.74
C VAL A 42 -1.40 -10.46 -1.87
N HIS A 43 -0.87 -10.55 -3.08
CA HIS A 43 0.47 -10.05 -3.40
C HIS A 43 0.31 -8.93 -4.41
N ILE A 44 1.00 -7.82 -4.19
CA ILE A 44 0.91 -6.68 -5.10
C ILE A 44 2.29 -6.37 -5.63
N PRO A 45 2.48 -6.40 -6.95
CA PRO A 45 3.82 -6.26 -7.52
C PRO A 45 4.33 -4.83 -7.47
N LYS A 46 5.63 -4.71 -7.62
CA LYS A 46 6.27 -3.42 -7.77
C LYS A 46 5.64 -2.66 -8.92
N ASP A 47 5.55 -1.35 -8.75
CA ASP A 47 5.00 -0.39 -9.73
C ASP A 47 3.49 -0.38 -9.82
N ALA A 48 2.80 -1.26 -9.08
CA ALA A 48 1.34 -1.22 -9.05
C ALA A 48 0.87 0.00 -8.25
N ARG A 49 -0.33 0.46 -8.55
CA ARG A 49 -0.96 1.55 -7.82
C ARG A 49 -1.88 0.97 -6.77
N VAL A 50 -1.84 1.57 -5.59
CA VAL A 50 -2.64 1.10 -4.46
C VAL A 50 -3.32 2.29 -3.79
N VAL A 51 -4.38 1.98 -3.05
CA VAL A 51 -5.09 2.97 -2.24
C VAL A 51 -4.84 2.65 -0.78
N ILE A 52 -4.52 3.67 -0.01
CA ILE A 52 -4.24 3.51 1.41
C ILE A 52 -5.56 3.42 2.16
N GLU A 53 -5.77 2.31 2.85
CA GLU A 53 -7.03 2.07 3.57
C GLU A 53 -6.96 2.51 5.02
N LYS A 54 -5.84 2.22 5.67
CA LYS A 54 -5.70 2.56 7.07
C LYS A 54 -4.24 2.44 7.47
N ILE A 55 -3.96 2.82 8.70
CA ILE A 55 -2.62 2.78 9.26
C ILE A 55 -2.62 1.76 10.38
N SER A 56 -1.62 0.90 10.41
CA SER A 56 -1.46 -0.09 11.45
C SER A 56 -0.03 0.02 11.98
N GLY A 57 0.12 0.67 13.12
CA GLY A 57 1.44 0.92 13.68
C GLY A 57 2.27 1.78 12.75
N VAL A 58 3.39 1.26 12.30
CA VAL A 58 4.28 1.99 11.39
C VAL A 58 4.06 1.61 9.93
N LYS A 59 3.03 0.83 9.65
CA LYS A 59 2.76 0.34 8.30
C LYS A 59 1.46 0.89 7.78
N LEU A 60 1.38 1.03 6.47
CA LEU A 60 0.13 1.38 5.80
C LEU A 60 -0.51 0.09 5.31
N ILE A 61 -1.82 -0.01 5.48
CA ILE A 61 -2.58 -1.12 4.91
C ILE A 61 -3.21 -0.60 3.64
N VAL A 62 -2.89 -1.28 2.53
CA VAL A 62 -3.30 -0.81 1.21
C VAL A 62 -4.05 -1.90 0.47
N ARG A 63 -4.77 -1.50 -0.55
CA ARG A 63 -5.40 -2.41 -1.50
C ARG A 63 -5.04 -1.97 -2.90
N GLU A 64 -5.03 -2.91 -3.81
CA GLU A 64 -4.70 -2.59 -5.18
C GLU A 64 -5.80 -1.74 -5.78
N GLU A 65 -5.39 -0.66 -6.47
CA GLU A 65 -6.34 0.18 -7.18
C GLU A 65 -6.76 -0.54 -8.44
N LYS A 66 -8.05 -0.76 -8.59
CA LYS A 66 -8.57 -1.43 -9.77
C LYS A 66 -9.27 -0.41 -10.63
N GLU A 67 -8.86 -0.36 -11.90
CA GLU A 67 -9.57 0.46 -12.84
C GLU A 67 -10.88 -0.19 -13.19
N TRP A 68 -11.92 0.63 -13.22
CA TRP A 68 -13.22 0.16 -13.66
C TRP A 68 -13.23 0.14 -15.19
N THR A 69 -13.48 -1.02 -15.76
CA THR A 69 -13.63 -1.12 -17.21
C THR A 69 -14.93 -1.82 -17.52
N GLU A 70 -15.57 -1.33 -18.54
CA GLU A 70 -16.80 -1.93 -19.02
C GLU A 70 -16.51 -3.13 -19.87
#